data_cbccbb4f73265893c629d4b40c6670cb
#
_entry.id   cbccbb4f73265893c629d4b40c6670cb
#
_cell.length_a   1.000
_cell.length_b   1.000
_cell.length_c   1.000
_cell.angle_alpha   90.00
_cell.angle_beta   90.00
_cell.angle_gamma   90.00
#
_symmetry.space_group_name_H-M   'P 1'
#
loop_
_entity.id
_entity.type
_entity.pdbx_description
1 polymer ?
#
loop_
_entity_poly.entity_id
_entity_poly.type
_entity_poly.pdbx_seq_one_letter_code
_entity_poly.pdbx_strand_id
1 'polypeptide(L)'
;IKETKGDIIIYVDDDALVDSNYIRIYAEHFAAHPDTMAAGGPIEPLYETSEPAWMSPYTKALLTAWMNYGDKVREYPKGRYPGGGNAAYRKEVFDRVGLFNTDLGRKGNLLLASEEKDIFDKMKALGMKVLYLPTPVLHHCIPHAKLEEDYFNRLTLQIGRSERMRTRAIS
;
A
#
# COMPACT_ATOMS: atom_id res chain seq x y z
N ILE A 1 15.12 0.58 -5.10
CA ILE A 1 15.05 1.92 -5.69
C ILE A 1 16.39 2.30 -6.33
N LYS A 2 17.50 2.25 -5.60
CA LYS A 2 18.83 2.64 -6.15
C LYS A 2 19.26 1.79 -7.36
N GLU A 3 18.95 0.48 -7.33
CA GLU A 3 19.32 -0.47 -8.39
C GLU A 3 18.32 -0.52 -9.55
N THR A 4 17.15 0.12 -9.43
CA THR A 4 16.16 0.11 -10.52
C THR A 4 16.60 1.02 -11.67
N LYS A 5 16.43 0.54 -12.91
CA LYS A 5 16.77 1.29 -14.14
C LYS A 5 15.55 1.99 -14.76
N GLY A 6 14.34 1.56 -14.44
CA GLY A 6 13.10 2.11 -15.00
C GLY A 6 12.71 3.44 -14.34
N ASP A 7 11.93 4.24 -15.08
CA ASP A 7 11.38 5.53 -14.60
C ASP A 7 10.17 5.35 -13.68
N ILE A 8 9.49 4.21 -13.78
CA ILE A 8 8.37 3.83 -12.93
C ILE A 8 8.75 2.61 -12.11
N ILE A 9 8.52 2.69 -10.80
CA ILE A 9 8.77 1.61 -9.85
C ILE A 9 7.41 1.12 -9.36
N ILE A 10 7.12 -0.18 -9.55
CA ILE A 10 5.90 -0.83 -9.09
C ILE A 10 6.28 -1.79 -7.97
N TYR A 11 5.60 -1.66 -6.83
CA TYR A 11 5.74 -2.58 -5.69
C TYR A 11 4.62 -3.60 -5.71
N VAL A 12 4.98 -4.85 -5.58
CA VAL A 12 4.08 -6.00 -5.43
C VAL A 12 4.64 -6.87 -4.33
N ASP A 13 3.80 -7.21 -3.35
CA ASP A 13 4.21 -8.12 -2.26
C ASP A 13 4.39 -9.54 -2.78
N ASP A 14 5.26 -10.33 -2.14
CA ASP A 14 5.58 -11.71 -2.53
C ASP A 14 4.44 -12.70 -2.25
N ASP A 15 3.46 -12.31 -1.42
CA ASP A 15 2.22 -13.04 -1.15
C ASP A 15 1.02 -12.48 -1.93
N ALA A 16 1.27 -11.91 -3.12
CA ALA A 16 0.22 -11.33 -3.96
C ALA A 16 0.18 -11.92 -5.38
N LEU A 17 -1.02 -11.97 -5.94
CA LEU A 17 -1.27 -12.33 -7.34
C LEU A 17 -1.82 -11.13 -8.11
N VAL A 18 -1.38 -10.96 -9.35
CA VAL A 18 -1.82 -9.88 -10.24
C VAL A 18 -2.13 -10.43 -11.63
N ASP A 19 -3.02 -9.76 -12.36
CA ASP A 19 -3.35 -10.11 -13.73
C ASP A 19 -2.19 -9.84 -14.70
N SER A 20 -2.18 -10.53 -15.84
CA SER A 20 -1.14 -10.41 -16.87
C SER A 20 -1.00 -9.01 -17.46
N ASN A 21 -2.03 -8.17 -17.39
CA ASN A 21 -2.04 -6.78 -17.86
C ASN A 21 -1.69 -5.76 -16.78
N TYR A 22 -1.43 -6.18 -15.55
CA TYR A 22 -1.20 -5.30 -14.39
C TYR A 22 -0.11 -4.26 -14.61
N ILE A 23 1.07 -4.69 -15.05
CA ILE A 23 2.20 -3.78 -15.34
C ILE A 23 1.86 -2.84 -16.49
N ARG A 24 1.19 -3.35 -17.53
CA ARG A 24 0.80 -2.56 -18.70
C ARG A 24 -0.15 -1.42 -18.32
N ILE A 25 -1.12 -1.69 -17.43
CA ILE A 25 -2.06 -0.65 -16.94
C ILE A 25 -1.31 0.52 -16.31
N TYR A 26 -0.35 0.25 -15.43
CA TYR A 26 0.46 1.32 -14.84
C TYR A 26 1.32 2.04 -15.89
N ALA A 27 1.99 1.31 -16.76
CA ALA A 27 2.84 1.89 -17.80
C ALA A 27 2.05 2.83 -18.72
N GLU A 28 0.88 2.39 -19.21
CA GLU A 28 -0.02 3.20 -20.05
C GLU A 28 -0.53 4.43 -19.30
N HIS A 29 -0.94 4.27 -18.04
CA HIS A 29 -1.41 5.40 -17.23
C HIS A 29 -0.33 6.46 -17.04
N PHE A 30 0.88 6.07 -16.62
CA PHE A 30 1.97 7.03 -16.39
C PHE A 30 2.47 7.67 -17.70
N ALA A 31 2.40 6.96 -18.83
CA ALA A 31 2.71 7.54 -20.13
C ALA A 31 1.69 8.62 -20.56
N ALA A 32 0.40 8.36 -20.33
CA ALA A 32 -0.68 9.29 -20.68
C ALA A 32 -0.83 10.47 -19.70
N HIS A 33 -0.37 10.33 -18.45
CA HIS A 33 -0.54 11.29 -17.37
C HIS A 33 0.81 11.65 -16.71
N PRO A 34 1.61 12.52 -17.34
CA PRO A 34 2.95 12.87 -16.85
C PRO A 34 2.95 13.59 -15.49
N ASP A 35 1.82 14.17 -15.08
CA ASP A 35 1.61 14.83 -13.79
C ASP A 35 1.29 13.87 -12.64
N THR A 36 0.97 12.61 -12.94
CA THR A 36 0.76 11.59 -11.89
C THR A 36 2.10 11.14 -11.32
N MET A 37 2.31 11.34 -10.04
CA MET A 37 3.58 11.02 -9.37
C MET A 37 3.55 9.65 -8.69
N ALA A 38 2.38 9.21 -8.22
CA ALA A 38 2.15 7.85 -7.75
C ALA A 38 0.72 7.40 -8.05
N ALA A 39 0.53 6.10 -8.13
CA ALA A 39 -0.79 5.50 -8.29
C ALA A 39 -0.86 4.17 -7.54
N GLY A 40 -2.06 3.72 -7.24
CA GLY A 40 -2.33 2.38 -6.70
C GLY A 40 -3.73 1.94 -7.06
N GLY A 41 -4.00 0.67 -6.90
CA GLY A 41 -5.28 0.06 -7.27
C GLY A 41 -5.97 -0.67 -6.12
N PRO A 42 -7.05 -1.39 -6.42
CA PRO A 42 -7.74 -2.24 -5.47
C PRO A 42 -6.83 -3.34 -4.92
N ILE A 43 -7.02 -3.66 -3.65
CA ILE A 43 -6.43 -4.84 -3.02
C ILE A 43 -7.59 -5.69 -2.52
N GLU A 44 -7.70 -6.90 -3.06
CA GLU A 44 -8.75 -7.87 -2.71
C GLU A 44 -8.12 -9.07 -1.99
N PRO A 45 -8.65 -9.51 -0.85
CA PRO A 45 -8.11 -10.68 -0.17
C PRO A 45 -8.45 -11.97 -0.91
N LEU A 46 -7.48 -12.84 -1.04
CA LEU A 46 -7.62 -14.22 -1.47
C LEU A 46 -7.33 -15.12 -0.27
N TYR A 47 -8.38 -15.62 0.37
CA TYR A 47 -8.25 -16.43 1.58
C TYR A 47 -7.85 -17.86 1.23
N GLU A 48 -6.86 -18.40 1.96
CA GLU A 48 -6.49 -19.82 1.88
C GLU A 48 -7.64 -20.74 2.29
N THR A 49 -8.46 -20.29 3.24
CA THR A 49 -9.67 -21.00 3.71
C THR A 49 -10.90 -20.16 3.41
N SER A 50 -11.55 -19.62 4.42
CA SER A 50 -12.70 -18.73 4.27
C SER A 50 -12.55 -17.51 5.17
N GLU A 51 -13.28 -16.44 4.84
CA GLU A 51 -13.35 -15.25 5.71
C GLU A 51 -13.91 -15.64 7.09
N PRO A 52 -13.20 -15.35 8.19
CA PRO A 52 -13.67 -15.70 9.53
C PRO A 52 -14.96 -14.96 9.90
N ALA A 53 -15.84 -15.62 10.66
CA ALA A 53 -17.12 -15.04 11.10
C ALA A 53 -16.96 -13.79 11.98
N TRP A 54 -15.83 -13.63 12.68
CA TRP A 54 -15.54 -12.45 13.49
C TRP A 54 -15.10 -11.23 12.69
N MET A 55 -14.78 -11.41 11.39
CA MET A 55 -14.24 -10.33 10.55
C MET A 55 -15.35 -9.34 10.19
N SER A 56 -15.06 -8.06 10.45
CA SER A 56 -15.89 -6.93 10.06
C SER A 56 -15.20 -6.15 8.92
N PRO A 57 -15.88 -5.25 8.21
CA PRO A 57 -15.23 -4.40 7.19
C PRO A 57 -14.01 -3.62 7.72
N TYR A 58 -14.02 -3.24 9.00
CA TYR A 58 -12.90 -2.52 9.63
C TYR A 58 -11.70 -3.42 9.91
N THR A 59 -11.95 -4.61 10.48
CA THR A 59 -10.89 -5.59 10.76
C THR A 59 -10.32 -6.16 9.47
N LYS A 60 -11.16 -6.37 8.45
CA LYS A 60 -10.76 -6.80 7.11
C LYS A 60 -9.71 -5.86 6.50
N ALA A 61 -9.98 -4.57 6.48
CA ALA A 61 -9.04 -3.59 5.92
C ALA A 61 -7.69 -3.60 6.64
N LEU A 62 -7.68 -3.77 7.97
CA LEU A 62 -6.44 -3.82 8.76
C LEU A 62 -5.66 -5.11 8.55
N LEU A 63 -6.36 -6.24 8.46
CA LEU A 63 -5.74 -7.56 8.36
C LEU A 63 -5.24 -7.87 6.96
N THR A 64 -6.02 -7.53 5.94
CA THR A 64 -5.82 -7.97 4.56
C THR A 64 -5.35 -6.86 3.63
N ALA A 65 -5.20 -5.63 4.15
CA ALA A 65 -4.99 -4.42 3.35
C ALA A 65 -6.13 -4.16 2.33
N TRP A 66 -7.30 -4.77 2.52
CA TRP A 66 -8.45 -4.60 1.61
C TRP A 66 -8.73 -3.13 1.32
N MET A 67 -8.80 -2.83 0.02
CA MET A 67 -8.99 -1.47 -0.47
C MET A 67 -9.75 -1.50 -1.79
N ASN A 68 -10.87 -0.80 -1.84
CA ASN A 68 -11.63 -0.59 -3.07
C ASN A 68 -12.38 0.74 -3.01
N TYR A 69 -12.10 1.64 -3.92
CA TYR A 69 -12.73 2.98 -4.00
C TYR A 69 -13.62 3.14 -5.23
N GLY A 70 -14.10 2.02 -5.80
CA GLY A 70 -15.03 1.99 -6.93
C GLY A 70 -14.34 1.90 -8.29
N ASP A 71 -15.08 2.23 -9.34
CA ASP A 71 -14.78 1.94 -10.75
C ASP A 71 -14.18 3.12 -11.53
N LYS A 72 -13.88 4.24 -10.86
CA LYS A 72 -13.37 5.46 -11.51
C LYS A 72 -12.00 5.85 -11.00
N VAL A 73 -11.16 6.35 -11.91
CA VAL A 73 -9.91 7.03 -11.55
C VAL A 73 -10.24 8.26 -10.72
N ARG A 74 -9.56 8.42 -9.59
CA ARG A 74 -9.77 9.53 -8.65
C ARG A 74 -8.55 9.75 -7.75
N GLU A 75 -8.51 10.89 -7.10
CA GLU A 75 -7.61 11.06 -5.96
C GLU A 75 -8.07 10.19 -4.78
N TYR A 76 -7.10 9.78 -3.97
CA TYR A 76 -7.42 9.04 -2.74
C TYR A 76 -8.21 9.91 -1.77
N PRO A 77 -9.18 9.35 -1.04
CA PRO A 77 -9.88 10.07 0.03
C PRO A 77 -8.91 10.64 1.07
N LYS A 78 -9.31 11.68 1.78
CA LYS A 78 -8.48 12.31 2.82
C LYS A 78 -7.95 11.27 3.82
N GLY A 79 -6.64 11.22 4.02
CA GLY A 79 -5.97 10.28 4.91
C GLY A 79 -5.84 8.87 4.36
N ARG A 80 -6.16 8.66 3.08
CA ARG A 80 -5.96 7.39 2.37
C ARG A 80 -4.86 7.54 1.33
N TYR A 81 -4.24 6.41 0.97
CA TYR A 81 -3.11 6.31 0.05
C TYR A 81 -3.04 4.88 -0.50
N PRO A 82 -2.27 4.63 -1.57
CA PRO A 82 -2.02 3.28 -2.06
C PRO A 82 -1.52 2.35 -0.96
N GLY A 83 -1.96 1.10 -0.97
CA GLY A 83 -1.35 0.05 -0.14
C GLY A 83 0.04 -0.30 -0.66
N GLY A 84 0.99 -0.59 0.23
CA GLY A 84 2.38 -0.84 -0.12
C GLY A 84 2.59 -1.92 -1.17
N GLY A 85 1.81 -3.00 -1.08
CA GLY A 85 1.84 -4.10 -2.05
C GLY A 85 1.16 -3.81 -3.40
N ASN A 86 0.44 -2.70 -3.55
CA ASN A 86 -0.18 -2.25 -4.81
C ASN A 86 0.06 -0.76 -5.02
N ALA A 87 1.31 -0.37 -5.19
CA ALA A 87 1.70 1.01 -5.38
C ALA A 87 2.75 1.17 -6.49
N ALA A 88 2.55 2.16 -7.34
CA ALA A 88 3.47 2.54 -8.40
C ALA A 88 3.89 4.00 -8.22
N TYR A 89 5.16 4.30 -8.46
CA TYR A 89 5.74 5.63 -8.29
C TYR A 89 6.58 6.00 -9.49
N ARG A 90 6.59 7.30 -9.86
CA ARG A 90 7.72 7.82 -10.64
C ARG A 90 8.98 7.78 -9.77
N LYS A 91 10.09 7.33 -10.35
CA LYS A 91 11.36 7.22 -9.62
C LYS A 91 11.81 8.55 -9.01
N GLU A 92 11.58 9.66 -9.70
CA GLU A 92 11.89 11.02 -9.25
C GLU A 92 11.18 11.42 -7.94
N VAL A 93 10.09 10.74 -7.54
CA VAL A 93 9.46 10.95 -6.22
C VAL A 93 10.49 10.77 -5.12
N PHE A 94 11.29 9.72 -5.22
CA PHE A 94 12.27 9.38 -4.19
C PHE A 94 13.47 10.35 -4.13
N ASP A 95 13.74 11.09 -5.19
CA ASP A 95 14.74 12.18 -5.20
C ASP A 95 14.22 13.39 -4.40
N ARG A 96 12.89 13.57 -4.34
CA ARG A 96 12.26 14.72 -3.68
C ARG A 96 11.82 14.44 -2.24
N VAL A 97 11.33 13.24 -1.94
CA VAL A 97 10.80 12.90 -0.59
C VAL A 97 11.74 12.00 0.21
N GLY A 98 12.81 11.48 -0.43
CA GLY A 98 13.71 10.50 0.17
C GLY A 98 13.19 9.07 0.05
N LEU A 99 13.96 8.12 0.57
CA LEU A 99 13.62 6.69 0.57
C LEU A 99 12.68 6.34 1.73
N PHE A 100 12.13 5.12 1.70
CA PHE A 100 11.33 4.60 2.81
C PHE A 100 12.14 4.61 4.12
N ASN A 101 11.48 5.06 5.19
CA ASN A 101 12.05 4.99 6.52
C ASN A 101 11.99 3.56 7.04
N THR A 102 13.13 2.87 7.05
CA THR A 102 13.23 1.48 7.46
C THR A 102 12.96 1.26 8.95
N ASP A 103 12.84 2.33 9.77
CA ASP A 103 12.47 2.20 11.18
C ASP A 103 10.96 2.08 11.40
N LEU A 104 10.15 2.35 10.37
CA LEU A 104 8.69 2.27 10.40
C LEU A 104 8.13 0.98 9.80
N GLY A 105 8.93 0.23 9.01
CA GLY A 105 8.54 -0.99 8.34
C GLY A 105 8.71 -2.27 9.17
N ARG A 106 8.29 -3.39 8.61
CA ARG A 106 8.43 -4.71 9.24
C ARG A 106 9.91 -5.06 9.48
N LYS A 107 10.23 -5.55 10.67
CA LYS A 107 11.57 -6.00 11.06
C LYS A 107 11.47 -7.31 11.85
N GLY A 108 11.89 -8.43 11.25
CA GLY A 108 11.80 -9.75 11.88
C GLY A 108 10.37 -10.04 12.35
N ASN A 109 10.16 -10.24 13.65
CA ASN A 109 8.85 -10.52 14.24
C ASN A 109 8.01 -9.26 14.54
N LEU A 110 8.52 -8.06 14.24
CA LEU A 110 7.78 -6.81 14.44
C LEU A 110 6.90 -6.53 13.23
N LEU A 111 5.58 -6.44 13.46
CA LEU A 111 4.56 -6.17 12.46
C LEU A 111 4.31 -4.65 12.32
N LEU A 112 5.39 -3.84 12.29
CA LEU A 112 5.29 -2.42 12.06
C LEU A 112 4.79 -2.17 10.63
N ALA A 113 4.06 -1.08 10.43
CA ALA A 113 3.54 -0.66 9.12
C ALA A 113 3.24 0.82 9.18
N SER A 114 3.95 1.65 8.48
CA SER A 114 3.69 3.10 8.31
C SER A 114 4.73 3.75 7.39
N GLU A 115 5.63 2.99 6.81
CA GLU A 115 6.67 3.47 5.90
C GLU A 115 6.09 4.08 4.63
N GLU A 116 5.04 3.47 4.08
CA GLU A 116 4.34 4.00 2.91
C GLU A 116 3.60 5.30 3.25
N LYS A 117 2.95 5.32 4.42
CA LYS A 117 2.24 6.51 4.89
C LYS A 117 3.17 7.70 5.05
N ASP A 118 4.39 7.50 5.57
CA ASP A 118 5.41 8.53 5.66
C ASP A 118 5.76 9.14 4.29
N ILE A 119 5.95 8.28 3.28
CA ILE A 119 6.21 8.72 1.89
C ILE A 119 5.02 9.51 1.35
N PHE A 120 3.78 9.01 1.50
CA PHE A 120 2.60 9.70 0.98
C PHE A 120 2.28 11.01 1.71
N ASP A 121 2.56 11.12 3.01
CA ASP A 121 2.43 12.37 3.74
C ASP A 121 3.43 13.42 3.21
N LYS A 122 4.67 13.04 2.92
CA LYS A 122 5.68 13.90 2.28
C LYS A 122 5.27 14.31 0.86
N MET A 123 4.80 13.35 0.04
CA MET A 123 4.30 13.63 -1.30
C MET A 123 3.15 14.63 -1.27
N LYS A 124 2.22 14.46 -0.34
CA LYS A 124 1.08 15.38 -0.16
C LYS A 124 1.52 16.77 0.27
N ALA A 125 2.48 16.88 1.18
CA ALA A 125 3.04 18.18 1.60
C ALA A 125 3.67 18.96 0.43
N LEU A 126 4.16 18.23 -0.59
CA LEU A 126 4.71 18.81 -1.82
C LEU A 126 3.67 18.97 -2.95
N GLY A 127 2.39 18.72 -2.69
CA GLY A 127 1.31 18.83 -3.69
C GLY A 127 1.42 17.82 -4.82
N MET A 128 2.08 16.68 -4.61
CA MET A 128 2.23 15.65 -5.62
C MET A 128 0.92 14.90 -5.86
N LYS A 129 0.58 14.67 -7.14
CA LYS A 129 -0.64 13.98 -7.55
C LYS A 129 -0.52 12.48 -7.32
N VAL A 130 -1.44 11.92 -6.52
CA VAL A 130 -1.53 10.49 -6.21
C VAL A 130 -2.93 9.99 -6.57
N LEU A 131 -3.03 9.01 -7.46
CA LEU A 131 -4.30 8.55 -8.01
C LEU A 131 -4.61 7.09 -7.64
N TYR A 132 -5.88 6.83 -7.39
CA TYR A 132 -6.47 5.52 -7.40
C TYR A 132 -6.86 5.14 -8.82
N LEU A 133 -6.39 3.98 -9.28
CA LEU A 133 -6.76 3.36 -10.56
C LEU A 133 -7.62 2.12 -10.26
N PRO A 134 -8.82 1.98 -10.86
CA PRO A 134 -9.72 0.87 -10.51
C PRO A 134 -9.32 -0.49 -11.11
N THR A 135 -8.45 -0.49 -12.10
CA THR A 135 -8.16 -1.66 -12.94
C THR A 135 -6.95 -2.50 -12.55
N PRO A 136 -5.85 -1.99 -11.97
CA PRO A 136 -4.75 -2.82 -11.51
C PRO A 136 -5.09 -3.47 -10.17
N VAL A 137 -5.93 -4.52 -10.21
CA VAL A 137 -6.31 -5.26 -9.01
C VAL A 137 -5.17 -6.17 -8.57
N LEU A 138 -4.92 -6.17 -7.28
CA LEU A 138 -4.00 -7.08 -6.62
C LEU A 138 -4.78 -8.00 -5.69
N HIS A 139 -4.54 -9.31 -5.78
CA HIS A 139 -5.10 -10.32 -4.90
C HIS A 139 -4.08 -10.69 -3.83
N HIS A 140 -4.30 -10.26 -2.59
CA HIS A 140 -3.42 -10.54 -1.45
C HIS A 140 -3.77 -11.91 -0.87
N CYS A 141 -2.84 -12.86 -0.93
CA CYS A 141 -3.01 -14.20 -0.42
C CYS A 141 -2.94 -14.19 1.12
N ILE A 142 -4.04 -14.56 1.78
CA ILE A 142 -4.15 -14.55 3.23
C ILE A 142 -4.10 -15.99 3.75
N PRO A 143 -2.96 -16.43 4.30
CA PRO A 143 -2.83 -17.77 4.86
C PRO A 143 -3.68 -17.92 6.13
N HIS A 144 -4.13 -19.15 6.43
CA HIS A 144 -4.96 -19.45 7.59
C HIS A 144 -4.38 -18.88 8.90
N ALA A 145 -3.08 -18.97 9.10
CA ALA A 145 -2.43 -18.47 10.31
C ALA A 145 -2.58 -16.95 10.54
N LYS A 146 -2.87 -16.16 9.49
CA LYS A 146 -3.18 -14.72 9.63
C LYS A 146 -4.65 -14.48 9.98
N LEU A 147 -5.53 -15.49 9.91
CA LEU A 147 -6.97 -15.37 10.15
C LEU A 147 -7.36 -15.64 11.62
N GLU A 148 -6.40 -15.91 12.47
CA GLU A 148 -6.61 -16.12 13.91
C GLU A 148 -6.75 -14.77 14.65
N GLU A 149 -7.66 -14.69 15.64
CA GLU A 149 -7.86 -13.48 16.44
C GLU A 149 -6.58 -13.04 17.16
N ASP A 150 -5.77 -13.98 17.62
CA ASP A 150 -4.50 -13.69 18.29
C ASP A 150 -3.52 -13.00 17.35
N TYR A 151 -3.48 -13.39 16.06
CA TYR A 151 -2.67 -12.71 15.07
C TYR A 151 -3.16 -11.28 14.86
N PHE A 152 -4.47 -11.08 14.72
CA PHE A 152 -5.08 -9.77 14.55
C PHE A 152 -4.77 -8.84 15.75
N ASN A 153 -4.89 -9.34 16.96
CA ASN A 153 -4.60 -8.58 18.19
C ASN A 153 -3.13 -8.14 18.25
N ARG A 154 -2.19 -9.01 17.87
CA ARG A 154 -0.77 -8.65 17.78
C ARG A 154 -0.50 -7.62 16.68
N LEU A 155 -1.10 -7.81 15.51
CA LEU A 155 -0.96 -6.90 14.36
C LEU A 155 -1.42 -5.49 14.72
N THR A 156 -2.62 -5.34 15.26
CA THR A 156 -3.20 -4.02 15.60
C THR A 156 -2.40 -3.29 16.66
N LEU A 157 -1.88 -4.01 17.67
CA LEU A 157 -0.99 -3.44 18.68
C LEU A 157 0.31 -2.90 18.05
N GLN A 158 0.90 -3.64 17.11
CA GLN A 158 2.13 -3.22 16.45
C GLN A 158 1.92 -2.07 15.47
N ILE A 159 0.78 -2.05 14.74
CA ILE A 159 0.37 -0.91 13.91
C ILE A 159 0.26 0.34 14.79
N GLY A 160 -0.41 0.25 15.94
CA GLY A 160 -0.52 1.37 16.89
C GLY A 160 0.83 1.89 17.39
N ARG A 161 1.78 1.00 17.63
CA ARG A 161 3.17 1.36 18.00
C ARG A 161 3.88 2.11 16.87
N SER A 162 3.76 1.62 15.64
CA SER A 162 4.35 2.23 14.46
C SER A 162 3.81 3.64 14.23
N GLU A 163 2.49 3.83 14.30
CA GLU A 163 1.84 5.14 14.18
C GLU A 163 2.32 6.12 15.25
N ARG A 164 2.48 5.66 16.49
CA ARG A 164 3.02 6.49 17.57
C ARG A 164 4.46 6.93 17.29
N MET A 165 5.30 6.03 16.74
CA MET A 165 6.68 6.38 16.37
C MET A 165 6.70 7.42 15.25
N ARG A 166 5.90 7.19 14.19
CA ARG A 166 5.78 8.09 13.05
C ARG A 166 5.32 9.51 13.48
N THR A 167 4.25 9.60 14.25
CA THR A 167 3.70 10.89 14.69
C THR A 167 4.65 11.69 15.59
N ARG A 168 5.46 11.02 16.41
CA ARG A 168 6.49 11.69 17.22
C ARG A 168 7.66 12.22 16.40
N ALA A 169 7.96 11.62 15.27
CA ALA A 169 9.03 12.07 14.39
C ALA A 169 8.66 13.32 13.57
N ILE A 170 7.36 13.63 13.47
CA ILE A 170 6.81 14.78 12.73
C ILE A 170 6.52 15.98 13.67
N SER A 171 6.47 15.76 14.98
CA SER A 171 6.22 16.79 16.01
C SER A 171 7.52 17.45 16.45
#